data_3e3876467c83cae63cb02fa04ec6a7f4
#
_entry.id   3e3876467c83cae63cb02fa04ec6a7f4
#
_cell.length_a   1.000
_cell.length_b   1.000
_cell.length_c   1.000
_cell.angle_alpha   90.00
_cell.angle_beta   90.00
_cell.angle_gamma   90.00
#
_symmetry.space_group_name_H-M   'P 1'
#
loop_
_entity.id
_entity.type
_entity.pdbx_description
1 polymer ?
#
loop_
_entity_poly.entity_id
_entity_poly.type
_entity_poly.pdbx_seq_one_letter_code
_entity_poly.pdbx_strand_id
1 'polypeptide(L)'
;MKKKVFATLLAVSMIASMVPAAVSVQAADGDSIRLVNGKIEVDAQLKKLAEMYEKETGTKVEIESMGGGIDIQGTLKGYYQSDNMPDIFVNGGATDFANWTDLLVDMSDQEWASDTDSAYVDESQGTIGFPYTTEAIGLAYNKDILDKAGIDPSTLTGPDAIKEAFETIDSKKDELGLTAVVGYAAEPVNLYWSTGNHLFGNYLDSGLDRDDTTYIDMLNDGGKVDEDRLTDFANFVGLLNQYSDPALLVSGTYDQQILNFSSGKYAFVTQGSWIGATMTGDDADAYKEAGNFEVGMIPYAFEDGIDTILTNSPSWWSVYKDGNVEAAEAFLQWLTTD
;
A
#
# COMPACT_ATOMS: atom_id res chain seq x y z
N MET A 1 -12.45 -20.86 87.91
CA MET A 1 -13.21 -20.25 86.86
C MET A 1 -12.22 -19.58 85.92
N LYS A 2 -11.84 -20.21 84.80
CA LYS A 2 -10.87 -19.70 83.79
C LYS A 2 -11.57 -19.71 82.43
N LYS A 3 -11.82 -18.51 81.87
CA LYS A 3 -12.39 -18.33 80.57
C LYS A 3 -11.29 -18.62 79.50
N LYS A 4 -11.52 -19.58 78.58
CA LYS A 4 -10.74 -19.80 77.43
C LYS A 4 -11.29 -18.97 76.26
N VAL A 5 -10.49 -18.10 75.72
CA VAL A 5 -10.75 -17.34 74.47
C VAL A 5 -10.26 -18.17 73.34
N PHE A 6 -11.11 -18.53 72.39
CA PHE A 6 -10.75 -19.14 71.11
C PHE A 6 -10.46 -18.00 70.12
N ALA A 7 -9.24 -17.98 69.59
CA ALA A 7 -8.89 -17.12 68.50
C ALA A 7 -9.03 -17.92 67.21
N THR A 8 -9.94 -17.50 66.35
CA THR A 8 -10.12 -18.04 64.99
C THR A 8 -9.22 -17.26 64.03
N LEU A 9 -8.20 -17.92 63.45
CA LEU A 9 -7.39 -17.38 62.37
C LEU A 9 -8.20 -17.46 61.06
N LEU A 10 -8.53 -16.33 60.46
CA LEU A 10 -9.00 -16.23 59.09
C LEU A 10 -7.77 -16.12 58.19
N ALA A 11 -7.49 -17.16 57.42
CA ALA A 11 -6.51 -17.11 56.35
C ALA A 11 -7.16 -16.46 55.10
N VAL A 12 -6.79 -15.22 54.80
CA VAL A 12 -7.14 -14.55 53.55
C VAL A 12 -6.06 -14.91 52.55
N SER A 13 -6.40 -15.77 51.57
CA SER A 13 -5.57 -16.05 50.41
C SER A 13 -5.68 -14.86 49.44
N MET A 14 -4.62 -14.04 49.38
CA MET A 14 -4.41 -13.10 48.28
C MET A 14 -3.99 -13.86 47.04
N ILE A 15 -4.88 -13.95 46.10
CA ILE A 15 -4.53 -14.28 44.72
C ILE A 15 -3.94 -13.01 44.15
N ALA A 16 -2.60 -12.96 44.01
CA ALA A 16 -1.92 -11.95 43.24
C ALA A 16 -2.18 -12.27 41.78
N SER A 17 -3.08 -11.54 41.14
CA SER A 17 -3.15 -11.46 39.67
C SER A 17 -1.87 -10.78 39.19
N MET A 18 -0.96 -11.55 38.61
CA MET A 18 0.13 -11.01 37.80
C MET A 18 -0.50 -10.40 36.56
N VAL A 19 -0.70 -9.10 36.54
CA VAL A 19 -0.81 -8.30 35.33
C VAL A 19 0.61 -8.28 34.76
N PRO A 20 0.83 -8.69 33.51
CA PRO A 20 2.11 -8.45 32.88
C PRO A 20 2.36 -6.94 32.90
N ALA A 21 3.43 -6.52 33.53
CA ALA A 21 3.89 -5.15 33.45
C ALA A 21 4.27 -4.94 31.99
N ALA A 22 3.49 -4.14 31.26
CA ALA A 22 3.97 -3.54 30.03
C ALA A 22 5.29 -2.83 30.40
N VAL A 23 6.39 -3.29 29.85
CA VAL A 23 7.67 -2.59 29.93
C VAL A 23 7.47 -1.34 29.10
N SER A 24 7.06 -0.24 29.71
CA SER A 24 7.16 1.06 29.09
C SER A 24 8.66 1.36 28.97
N VAL A 25 9.21 1.20 27.78
CA VAL A 25 10.49 1.79 27.43
C VAL A 25 10.26 3.30 27.48
N GLN A 26 10.69 3.92 28.56
CA GLN A 26 10.61 5.36 28.74
C GLN A 26 11.79 5.94 27.99
N ALA A 27 11.53 6.47 26.78
CA ALA A 27 12.53 7.22 26.03
C ALA A 27 13.03 8.41 26.90
N ALA A 28 14.30 8.74 26.79
CA ALA A 28 14.88 9.87 27.48
C ALA A 28 14.19 11.17 27.06
N ASP A 29 13.96 12.07 28.04
CA ASP A 29 13.29 13.35 27.85
C ASP A 29 14.01 14.17 26.75
N GLY A 30 13.42 14.27 25.56
CA GLY A 30 13.96 15.07 24.42
C GLY A 30 14.42 14.27 23.20
N ASP A 31 14.23 12.95 23.13
CA ASP A 31 14.54 12.18 21.94
C ASP A 31 13.53 12.52 20.82
N SER A 32 14.08 12.85 19.66
CA SER A 32 13.29 12.99 18.44
C SER A 32 13.85 12.09 17.35
N ILE A 33 12.99 11.54 16.52
CA ILE A 33 13.36 10.77 15.34
C ILE A 33 12.74 11.43 14.10
N ARG A 34 13.40 11.29 12.96
CA ARG A 34 12.91 11.75 11.67
C ARG A 34 12.61 10.57 10.76
N LEU A 35 11.41 10.56 10.19
CA LEU A 35 10.95 9.53 9.29
C LEU A 35 10.67 10.13 7.89
N VAL A 36 11.35 9.60 6.86
CA VAL A 36 11.03 9.88 5.46
C VAL A 36 10.09 8.81 4.93
N ASN A 37 8.86 9.24 4.63
CA ASN A 37 7.77 8.40 4.13
C ASN A 37 7.59 8.57 2.61
N GLY A 38 7.33 7.47 1.88
CA GLY A 38 7.10 7.46 0.44
C GLY A 38 5.64 7.54 0.00
N LYS A 39 4.69 7.57 0.95
CA LYS A 39 3.24 7.55 0.70
C LYS A 39 2.61 8.87 1.13
N ILE A 40 2.45 9.80 0.17
CA ILE A 40 1.88 11.13 0.45
C ILE A 40 0.40 11.06 0.84
N GLU A 41 -0.33 10.08 0.32
CA GLU A 41 -1.76 9.87 0.57
C GLU A 41 -2.08 9.49 2.02
N VAL A 42 -1.09 9.03 2.80
CA VAL A 42 -1.26 8.71 4.24
C VAL A 42 -0.55 9.71 5.16
N ASP A 43 0.00 10.81 4.62
CA ASP A 43 0.78 11.80 5.39
C ASP A 43 0.01 12.34 6.61
N ALA A 44 -1.25 12.72 6.41
CA ALA A 44 -2.08 13.28 7.48
C ALA A 44 -2.36 12.26 8.60
N GLN A 45 -2.61 11.01 8.24
CA GLN A 45 -2.83 9.92 9.19
C GLN A 45 -1.55 9.57 9.95
N LEU A 46 -0.41 9.53 9.23
CA LEU A 46 0.89 9.24 9.82
C LEU A 46 1.32 10.34 10.81
N LYS A 47 1.12 11.62 10.47
CA LYS A 47 1.35 12.74 11.39
C LYS A 47 0.48 12.66 12.64
N LYS A 48 -0.78 12.23 12.49
CA LYS A 48 -1.66 12.00 13.65
C LYS A 48 -1.16 10.86 14.54
N LEU A 49 -0.66 9.77 13.96
CA LEU A 49 -0.03 8.68 14.72
C LEU A 49 1.24 9.17 15.44
N ALA A 50 2.06 9.98 14.78
CA ALA A 50 3.23 10.61 15.40
C ALA A 50 2.88 11.49 16.62
N GLU A 51 1.80 12.30 16.51
CA GLU A 51 1.28 13.07 17.66
C GLU A 51 0.75 12.20 18.81
N MET A 52 0.13 11.07 18.48
CA MET A 52 -0.33 10.10 19.50
C MET A 52 0.87 9.46 20.21
N TYR A 53 1.88 9.04 19.46
CA TYR A 53 3.10 8.46 19.99
C TYR A 53 3.86 9.44 20.89
N GLU A 54 4.05 10.69 20.45
CA GLU A 54 4.68 11.76 21.26
C GLU A 54 3.92 12.00 22.58
N LYS A 55 2.59 12.03 22.51
CA LYS A 55 1.75 12.22 23.70
C LYS A 55 1.88 11.08 24.71
N GLU A 56 2.08 9.85 24.21
CA GLU A 56 2.15 8.65 25.05
C GLU A 56 3.56 8.44 25.62
N THR A 57 4.60 8.66 24.79
CA THR A 57 5.98 8.30 25.13
C THR A 57 6.87 9.50 25.44
N GLY A 58 6.52 10.69 24.97
CA GLY A 58 7.37 11.88 25.02
C GLY A 58 8.35 12.01 23.85
N THR A 59 8.48 11.00 22.98
CA THR A 59 9.38 11.00 21.82
C THR A 59 8.67 11.64 20.63
N LYS A 60 9.25 12.68 20.06
CA LYS A 60 8.75 13.35 18.86
C LYS A 60 9.14 12.58 17.60
N VAL A 61 8.18 12.37 16.67
CA VAL A 61 8.44 11.82 15.35
C VAL A 61 8.19 12.90 14.29
N GLU A 62 9.24 13.31 13.61
CA GLU A 62 9.16 14.29 12.51
C GLU A 62 8.93 13.55 11.19
N ILE A 63 7.74 13.75 10.60
CA ILE A 63 7.34 13.10 9.34
C ILE A 63 7.66 14.01 8.16
N GLU A 64 8.43 13.49 7.21
CA GLU A 64 8.69 14.09 5.91
C GLU A 64 8.17 13.16 4.82
N SER A 65 7.02 13.47 4.22
CA SER A 65 6.44 12.65 3.14
C SER A 65 6.85 13.18 1.77
N MET A 66 7.29 12.26 0.91
CA MET A 66 7.71 12.53 -0.46
C MET A 66 6.99 11.56 -1.40
N GLY A 67 6.61 12.03 -2.58
CA GLY A 67 5.92 11.20 -3.58
C GLY A 67 5.64 12.01 -4.85
N GLY A 68 4.75 11.52 -5.70
CA GLY A 68 4.31 12.28 -6.88
C GLY A 68 5.41 12.57 -7.90
N GLY A 69 6.36 11.66 -8.08
CA GLY A 69 7.46 11.82 -9.05
C GLY A 69 8.75 12.39 -8.47
N ILE A 70 8.83 12.61 -7.15
CA ILE A 70 10.08 12.99 -6.48
C ILE A 70 11.04 11.79 -6.49
N ASP A 71 12.30 12.02 -6.86
CA ASP A 71 13.37 11.03 -6.70
C ASP A 71 13.77 10.93 -5.22
N ILE A 72 13.08 10.06 -4.50
CA ILE A 72 13.28 9.85 -3.06
C ILE A 72 14.69 9.34 -2.79
N GLN A 73 15.18 8.36 -3.56
CA GLN A 73 16.51 7.78 -3.37
C GLN A 73 17.62 8.79 -3.66
N GLY A 74 17.44 9.66 -4.66
CA GLY A 74 18.36 10.77 -4.91
C GLY A 74 18.38 11.78 -3.76
N THR A 75 17.21 12.08 -3.18
CA THR A 75 17.09 12.95 -2.00
C THR A 75 17.79 12.34 -0.78
N LEU A 76 17.54 11.06 -0.48
CA LEU A 76 18.18 10.34 0.62
C LEU A 76 19.72 10.28 0.47
N LYS A 77 20.21 10.07 -0.76
CA LYS A 77 21.67 10.16 -1.04
C LYS A 77 22.23 11.55 -0.75
N GLY A 78 21.47 12.60 -1.02
CA GLY A 78 21.81 13.98 -0.65
C GLY A 78 21.87 14.18 0.87
N TYR A 79 20.92 13.62 1.60
CA TYR A 79 20.93 13.63 3.07
C TYR A 79 22.14 12.88 3.64
N TYR A 80 22.43 11.70 3.12
CA TYR A 80 23.61 10.93 3.52
C TYR A 80 24.92 11.69 3.30
N GLN A 81 25.08 12.34 2.13
CA GLN A 81 26.28 13.12 1.80
C GLN A 81 26.46 14.38 2.68
N SER A 82 25.38 14.88 3.29
CA SER A 82 25.38 16.04 4.15
C SER A 82 25.32 15.71 5.65
N ASP A 83 25.54 14.46 6.04
CA ASP A 83 25.42 13.97 7.42
C ASP A 83 24.07 14.34 8.07
N ASN A 84 22.98 14.26 7.28
CA ASN A 84 21.62 14.60 7.69
C ASN A 84 20.61 13.50 7.33
N MET A 85 21.03 12.25 7.52
CA MET A 85 20.19 11.09 7.24
C MET A 85 19.01 11.02 8.23
N PRO A 86 17.78 10.68 7.81
CA PRO A 86 16.69 10.36 8.72
C PRO A 86 16.96 9.07 9.47
N ASP A 87 16.34 8.90 10.64
CA ASP A 87 16.45 7.68 11.46
C ASP A 87 15.69 6.52 10.82
N ILE A 88 14.55 6.83 10.19
CA ILE A 88 13.71 5.88 9.46
C ILE A 88 13.49 6.41 8.05
N PHE A 89 13.60 5.56 7.03
CA PHE A 89 13.34 5.97 5.65
C PHE A 89 12.84 4.84 4.77
N VAL A 90 12.14 5.23 3.70
CA VAL A 90 11.49 4.31 2.78
C VAL A 90 12.44 3.73 1.75
N ASN A 91 12.26 2.43 1.46
CA ASN A 91 12.86 1.69 0.35
C ASN A 91 11.76 0.94 -0.42
N GLY A 92 11.77 1.03 -1.76
CA GLY A 92 10.76 0.45 -2.65
C GLY A 92 11.16 -0.90 -3.25
N GLY A 93 12.12 -1.62 -2.67
CA GLY A 93 12.52 -2.94 -3.14
C GLY A 93 14.04 -3.11 -3.31
N ALA A 94 14.47 -4.23 -3.90
CA ALA A 94 15.87 -4.66 -3.94
C ALA A 94 16.85 -3.61 -4.44
N THR A 95 16.48 -2.86 -5.48
CA THR A 95 17.35 -1.80 -6.04
C THR A 95 17.59 -0.66 -5.06
N ASP A 96 16.56 -0.30 -4.28
CA ASP A 96 16.67 0.75 -3.26
C ASP A 96 17.50 0.26 -2.08
N PHE A 97 17.22 -0.94 -1.57
CA PHE A 97 17.98 -1.56 -0.48
C PHE A 97 19.46 -1.69 -0.82
N ALA A 98 19.80 -2.00 -2.07
CA ALA A 98 21.19 -2.11 -2.53
C ALA A 98 21.99 -0.78 -2.39
N ASN A 99 21.32 0.38 -2.36
CA ASN A 99 21.98 1.67 -2.12
C ASN A 99 22.47 1.82 -0.66
N TRP A 100 21.90 1.04 0.26
CA TRP A 100 22.09 1.21 1.72
C TRP A 100 22.69 -0.02 2.38
N THR A 101 23.31 -0.91 1.60
CA THR A 101 24.01 -2.11 2.11
C THR A 101 24.95 -1.72 3.26
N ASP A 102 24.92 -2.49 4.35
CA ASP A 102 25.69 -2.26 5.58
C ASP A 102 25.36 -0.96 6.36
N LEU A 103 24.30 -0.22 5.96
CA LEU A 103 23.85 1.00 6.64
C LEU A 103 22.51 0.84 7.34
N LEU A 104 21.89 -0.32 7.25
CA LEU A 104 20.59 -0.63 7.83
C LEU A 104 20.73 -1.49 9.09
N VAL A 105 19.76 -1.34 9.99
CA VAL A 105 19.63 -2.17 11.20
C VAL A 105 18.95 -3.48 10.86
N ASP A 106 19.49 -4.58 11.36
CA ASP A 106 18.79 -5.87 11.37
C ASP A 106 17.76 -5.88 12.51
N MET A 107 16.49 -5.89 12.15
CA MET A 107 15.33 -5.87 13.05
C MET A 107 14.73 -7.28 13.27
N SER A 108 15.50 -8.34 13.01
CA SER A 108 15.02 -9.73 13.13
C SER A 108 14.61 -10.14 14.55
N ASP A 109 15.11 -9.43 15.57
CA ASP A 109 14.80 -9.65 16.97
C ASP A 109 13.58 -8.85 17.48
N GLN A 110 12.98 -7.98 16.64
CA GLN A 110 11.80 -7.23 16.98
C GLN A 110 10.55 -8.14 16.98
N GLU A 111 9.64 -7.92 17.94
CA GLU A 111 8.43 -8.76 18.07
C GLU A 111 7.59 -8.76 16.80
N TRP A 112 7.40 -7.60 16.18
CA TRP A 112 6.63 -7.46 14.95
C TRP A 112 7.18 -8.30 13.79
N ALA A 113 8.48 -8.58 13.75
CA ALA A 113 9.11 -9.29 12.63
C ALA A 113 8.63 -10.75 12.52
N SER A 114 8.15 -11.33 13.63
CA SER A 114 7.57 -12.67 13.65
C SER A 114 6.08 -12.72 13.30
N ASP A 115 5.41 -11.57 13.23
CA ASP A 115 3.95 -11.48 13.06
C ASP A 115 3.54 -11.23 11.60
N THR A 116 4.51 -11.12 10.70
CA THR A 116 4.25 -10.83 9.28
C THR A 116 5.21 -11.54 8.35
N ASP A 117 4.68 -12.04 7.21
CA ASP A 117 5.46 -12.56 6.10
C ASP A 117 5.85 -11.47 5.07
N SER A 118 5.47 -10.21 5.34
CA SER A 118 5.68 -9.09 4.41
C SER A 118 6.92 -8.26 4.72
N ALA A 119 7.69 -8.59 5.78
CA ALA A 119 8.96 -7.95 6.08
C ALA A 119 9.96 -8.13 4.92
N TYR A 120 10.80 -7.10 4.67
CA TYR A 120 11.89 -7.27 3.71
C TYR A 120 13.09 -7.94 4.41
N VAL A 121 13.39 -9.15 3.97
CA VAL A 121 14.48 -9.97 4.51
C VAL A 121 15.58 -10.09 3.47
N ASP A 122 16.80 -9.71 3.84
CA ASP A 122 18.02 -9.93 3.05
C ASP A 122 18.81 -11.08 3.64
N GLU A 123 19.27 -12.02 2.82
CA GLU A 123 20.01 -13.21 3.29
C GLU A 123 21.28 -12.87 4.09
N SER A 124 21.90 -11.73 3.84
CA SER A 124 23.15 -11.31 4.47
C SER A 124 22.99 -10.30 5.59
N GLN A 125 21.89 -9.53 5.61
CA GLN A 125 21.65 -8.43 6.53
C GLN A 125 20.51 -8.67 7.52
N GLY A 126 19.70 -9.75 7.33
CA GLY A 126 18.54 -10.03 8.15
C GLY A 126 17.29 -9.25 7.75
N THR A 127 16.41 -8.96 8.70
CA THR A 127 15.17 -8.19 8.48
C THR A 127 15.47 -6.71 8.46
N ILE A 128 15.55 -6.10 7.28
CA ILE A 128 15.96 -4.71 7.08
C ILE A 128 14.84 -3.77 6.63
N GLY A 129 13.60 -4.28 6.51
CA GLY A 129 12.46 -3.48 6.09
C GLY A 129 11.19 -3.81 6.85
N PHE A 130 10.61 -2.78 7.49
CA PHE A 130 9.30 -2.81 8.16
C PHE A 130 8.19 -2.58 7.13
N PRO A 131 7.24 -3.52 6.94
CA PRO A 131 6.15 -3.38 5.99
C PRO A 131 5.05 -2.48 6.59
N TYR A 132 4.90 -1.27 6.10
CA TYR A 132 3.96 -0.31 6.69
C TYR A 132 2.65 -0.16 5.91
N THR A 133 2.58 -0.71 4.70
CA THR A 133 1.34 -0.77 3.90
C THR A 133 1.25 -2.07 3.12
N THR A 134 0.01 -2.54 2.91
CA THR A 134 -0.31 -3.57 1.91
C THR A 134 -1.26 -2.95 0.90
N GLU A 135 -0.96 -3.10 -0.37
CA GLU A 135 -1.75 -2.56 -1.47
C GLU A 135 -2.27 -3.65 -2.38
N ALA A 136 -3.49 -3.43 -2.89
CA ALA A 136 -4.11 -4.25 -3.92
C ALA A 136 -4.06 -3.50 -5.26
N ILE A 137 -3.79 -4.22 -6.35
CA ILE A 137 -3.68 -3.67 -7.72
C ILE A 137 -4.71 -4.35 -8.60
N GLY A 138 -5.58 -3.55 -9.26
CA GLY A 138 -6.62 -4.08 -10.13
C GLY A 138 -7.46 -2.97 -10.77
N LEU A 139 -8.59 -3.35 -11.37
CA LEU A 139 -9.59 -2.42 -11.83
C LEU A 139 -10.51 -2.06 -10.67
N ALA A 140 -10.32 -0.87 -10.09
CA ALA A 140 -11.30 -0.33 -9.16
C ALA A 140 -12.57 0.08 -9.91
N TYR A 141 -13.74 -0.15 -9.32
CA TYR A 141 -15.03 0.14 -9.96
C TYR A 141 -15.97 0.94 -9.06
N ASN A 142 -16.83 1.72 -9.69
CA ASN A 142 -17.98 2.39 -9.09
C ASN A 142 -19.18 1.44 -9.09
N LYS A 143 -19.54 0.91 -7.91
CA LYS A 143 -20.62 -0.07 -7.73
C LYS A 143 -21.97 0.45 -8.22
N ASP A 144 -22.27 1.74 -7.96
CA ASP A 144 -23.54 2.35 -8.34
C ASP A 144 -23.73 2.39 -9.87
N ILE A 145 -22.63 2.59 -10.62
CA ILE A 145 -22.63 2.58 -12.08
C ILE A 145 -22.85 1.15 -12.59
N LEU A 146 -22.15 0.17 -12.01
CA LEU A 146 -22.31 -1.24 -12.39
C LEU A 146 -23.73 -1.71 -12.14
N ASP A 147 -24.34 -1.38 -10.99
CA ASP A 147 -25.70 -1.73 -10.66
C ASP A 147 -26.71 -1.11 -11.65
N LYS A 148 -26.56 0.16 -11.99
CA LYS A 148 -27.40 0.84 -13.01
C LYS A 148 -27.23 0.22 -14.40
N ALA A 149 -26.04 -0.26 -14.72
CA ALA A 149 -25.77 -0.96 -15.97
C ALA A 149 -26.30 -2.40 -15.96
N GLY A 150 -26.58 -2.98 -14.78
CA GLY A 150 -27.02 -4.37 -14.61
C GLY A 150 -25.87 -5.36 -14.63
N ILE A 151 -24.67 -4.95 -14.17
CA ILE A 151 -23.44 -5.75 -14.18
C ILE A 151 -23.12 -6.21 -12.75
N ASP A 152 -22.95 -7.51 -12.59
CA ASP A 152 -22.43 -8.12 -11.35
C ASP A 152 -20.90 -8.20 -11.44
N PRO A 153 -20.13 -7.45 -10.62
CA PRO A 153 -18.68 -7.46 -10.68
C PRO A 153 -18.06 -8.82 -10.37
N SER A 154 -18.75 -9.70 -9.65
CA SER A 154 -18.26 -11.06 -9.36
C SER A 154 -18.15 -11.96 -10.60
N THR A 155 -18.77 -11.58 -11.70
CA THR A 155 -18.73 -12.31 -12.96
C THR A 155 -17.58 -11.86 -13.89
N LEU A 156 -16.85 -10.82 -13.53
CA LEU A 156 -15.81 -10.21 -14.37
C LEU A 156 -14.44 -10.90 -14.14
N THR A 157 -14.36 -12.19 -14.44
CA THR A 157 -13.21 -13.07 -14.19
C THR A 157 -12.53 -13.57 -15.49
N GLY A 158 -12.69 -12.85 -16.58
CA GLY A 158 -12.07 -13.15 -17.87
C GLY A 158 -12.21 -11.99 -18.86
N PRO A 159 -11.42 -12.00 -19.95
CA PRO A 159 -11.37 -10.89 -20.91
C PRO A 159 -12.69 -10.65 -21.62
N ASP A 160 -13.41 -11.70 -21.98
CA ASP A 160 -14.71 -11.58 -22.67
C ASP A 160 -15.77 -10.97 -21.77
N ALA A 161 -15.82 -11.34 -20.48
CA ALA A 161 -16.78 -10.76 -19.53
C ALA A 161 -16.49 -9.27 -19.28
N ILE A 162 -15.22 -8.88 -19.15
CA ILE A 162 -14.83 -7.46 -18.99
C ILE A 162 -15.17 -6.67 -20.25
N LYS A 163 -14.91 -7.23 -21.45
CA LYS A 163 -15.25 -6.61 -22.72
C LYS A 163 -16.76 -6.38 -22.85
N GLU A 164 -17.59 -7.38 -22.56
CA GLU A 164 -19.05 -7.28 -22.60
C GLU A 164 -19.55 -6.21 -21.61
N ALA A 165 -18.97 -6.15 -20.42
CA ALA A 165 -19.27 -5.11 -19.45
C ALA A 165 -18.92 -3.71 -19.97
N PHE A 166 -17.74 -3.54 -20.57
CA PHE A 166 -17.31 -2.27 -21.15
C PHE A 166 -18.24 -1.84 -22.31
N GLU A 167 -18.60 -2.76 -23.22
CA GLU A 167 -19.56 -2.51 -24.30
C GLU A 167 -20.94 -2.11 -23.77
N THR A 168 -21.42 -2.79 -22.72
CA THR A 168 -22.69 -2.50 -22.08
C THR A 168 -22.70 -1.09 -21.47
N ILE A 169 -21.65 -0.72 -20.73
CA ILE A 169 -21.53 0.60 -20.11
C ILE A 169 -21.38 1.68 -21.17
N ASP A 170 -20.55 1.47 -22.20
CA ASP A 170 -20.35 2.44 -23.28
C ASP A 170 -21.65 2.73 -24.01
N SER A 171 -22.48 1.72 -24.26
CA SER A 171 -23.81 1.88 -24.87
C SER A 171 -24.77 2.75 -24.05
N LYS A 172 -24.54 2.88 -22.74
CA LYS A 172 -25.31 3.67 -21.77
C LYS A 172 -24.55 4.90 -21.26
N LYS A 173 -23.39 5.21 -21.83
CA LYS A 173 -22.46 6.21 -21.32
C LYS A 173 -23.10 7.57 -21.07
N ASP A 174 -23.90 8.05 -22.01
CA ASP A 174 -24.60 9.34 -21.92
C ASP A 174 -25.70 9.31 -20.84
N GLU A 175 -26.44 8.20 -20.73
CA GLU A 175 -27.47 8.01 -19.70
C GLU A 175 -26.88 7.96 -18.30
N LEU A 176 -25.72 7.31 -18.16
CA LEU A 176 -24.99 7.19 -16.90
C LEU A 176 -24.16 8.46 -16.54
N GLY A 177 -24.07 9.43 -17.46
CA GLY A 177 -23.35 10.69 -17.27
C GLY A 177 -21.82 10.53 -17.23
N LEU A 178 -21.29 9.50 -17.91
CA LEU A 178 -19.87 9.17 -17.94
C LEU A 178 -19.11 9.93 -19.03
N THR A 179 -17.86 10.23 -18.75
CA THR A 179 -16.88 10.72 -19.74
C THR A 179 -16.28 9.53 -20.52
N ALA A 180 -15.95 8.46 -19.81
CA ALA A 180 -15.43 7.22 -20.38
C ALA A 180 -15.84 6.01 -19.52
N VAL A 181 -15.69 4.81 -20.04
CA VAL A 181 -15.92 3.57 -19.29
C VAL A 181 -14.85 3.35 -18.26
N VAL A 182 -13.58 3.53 -18.64
CA VAL A 182 -12.43 3.34 -17.79
C VAL A 182 -11.52 4.56 -17.79
N GLY A 183 -11.04 4.95 -16.63
CA GLY A 183 -9.95 5.91 -16.48
C GLY A 183 -8.61 5.19 -16.55
N TYR A 184 -8.12 4.89 -17.76
CA TYR A 184 -6.79 4.36 -17.98
C TYR A 184 -5.87 5.48 -18.47
N ALA A 185 -4.81 5.76 -17.72
CA ALA A 185 -3.83 6.77 -18.05
C ALA A 185 -2.55 6.11 -18.54
N ALA A 186 -2.14 6.43 -19.76
CA ALA A 186 -0.96 5.85 -20.42
C ALA A 186 0.21 6.86 -20.53
N GLU A 187 0.20 7.95 -19.76
CA GLU A 187 1.23 8.99 -19.78
C GLU A 187 2.57 8.40 -19.26
N PRO A 188 3.64 8.38 -20.08
CA PRO A 188 4.84 7.58 -19.78
C PRO A 188 5.85 8.27 -18.87
N VAL A 189 5.70 9.57 -18.58
CA VAL A 189 6.70 10.33 -17.81
C VAL A 189 6.36 10.34 -16.31
N ASN A 190 5.13 10.68 -15.97
CA ASN A 190 4.71 10.83 -14.57
C ASN A 190 3.95 9.60 -14.04
N LEU A 191 3.40 8.77 -14.95
CA LEU A 191 2.61 7.58 -14.62
C LEU A 191 3.26 6.26 -15.05
N TYR A 192 4.56 6.27 -15.34
CA TYR A 192 5.32 5.07 -15.73
C TYR A 192 5.20 3.92 -14.73
N TRP A 193 5.09 4.25 -13.43
CA TRP A 193 4.89 3.27 -12.36
C TRP A 193 3.54 2.56 -12.47
N SER A 194 2.48 3.27 -12.88
CA SER A 194 1.15 2.70 -13.04
C SER A 194 1.06 1.79 -14.27
N THR A 195 1.55 2.26 -15.42
CA THR A 195 1.51 1.49 -16.69
C THR A 195 2.61 0.43 -16.76
N GLY A 196 3.79 0.70 -16.22
CA GLY A 196 4.91 -0.22 -16.18
C GLY A 196 4.79 -1.21 -15.03
N ASN A 197 5.06 -0.76 -13.82
CA ASN A 197 5.17 -1.69 -12.68
C ASN A 197 3.84 -2.37 -12.35
N HIS A 198 2.74 -1.60 -12.26
CA HIS A 198 1.47 -2.18 -11.80
C HIS A 198 0.77 -2.94 -12.92
N LEU A 199 0.61 -2.35 -14.09
CA LEU A 199 -0.11 -3.01 -15.17
C LEU A 199 0.71 -4.18 -15.74
N PHE A 200 2.00 -3.96 -16.08
CA PHE A 200 2.86 -5.04 -16.57
C PHE A 200 3.22 -6.06 -15.48
N GLY A 201 3.22 -5.69 -14.20
CA GLY A 201 3.33 -6.62 -13.09
C GLY A 201 2.23 -7.68 -13.12
N ASN A 202 1.03 -7.33 -13.56
CA ASN A 202 -0.05 -8.31 -13.73
C ASN A 202 0.24 -9.35 -14.83
N TYR A 203 0.95 -8.98 -15.92
CA TYR A 203 1.44 -9.97 -16.88
C TYR A 203 2.35 -11.00 -16.22
N LEU A 204 3.16 -10.57 -15.25
CA LEU A 204 4.13 -11.45 -14.58
C LEU A 204 3.49 -12.37 -13.55
N ASP A 205 2.48 -11.88 -12.81
CA ASP A 205 2.06 -12.52 -11.55
C ASP A 205 0.57 -12.91 -11.50
N SER A 206 -0.31 -12.32 -12.34
CA SER A 206 -1.75 -12.61 -12.24
C SER A 206 -2.07 -14.06 -12.59
N GLY A 207 -2.90 -14.68 -11.74
CA GLY A 207 -3.32 -16.06 -11.90
C GLY A 207 -2.28 -17.10 -11.44
N LEU A 208 -1.16 -16.67 -10.89
CA LEU A 208 -0.12 -17.53 -10.33
C LEU A 208 -0.21 -17.61 -8.80
N ASP A 209 0.32 -18.68 -8.24
CA ASP A 209 0.58 -18.78 -6.80
C ASP A 209 1.69 -17.78 -6.41
N ARG A 210 1.68 -17.31 -5.15
CA ARG A 210 2.60 -16.27 -4.66
C ARG A 210 4.08 -16.58 -4.88
N ASP A 211 4.47 -17.84 -4.84
CA ASP A 211 5.87 -18.29 -4.98
C ASP A 211 6.22 -18.69 -6.43
N ASP A 212 5.29 -18.56 -7.37
CA ASP A 212 5.52 -18.91 -8.77
C ASP A 212 6.22 -17.74 -9.50
N THR A 213 7.46 -17.94 -9.90
CA THR A 213 8.31 -16.96 -10.59
C THR A 213 8.43 -17.22 -12.09
N THR A 214 7.56 -18.07 -12.67
CA THR A 214 7.68 -18.55 -14.06
C THR A 214 7.96 -17.46 -15.05
N TYR A 215 7.17 -16.39 -15.10
CA TYR A 215 7.33 -15.32 -16.09
C TYR A 215 8.44 -14.34 -15.74
N ILE A 216 8.73 -14.15 -14.44
CA ILE A 216 9.90 -13.37 -13.98
C ILE A 216 11.18 -14.06 -14.39
N ASP A 217 11.28 -15.38 -14.24
CA ASP A 217 12.45 -16.18 -14.61
C ASP A 217 12.67 -16.17 -16.13
N MET A 218 11.59 -16.21 -16.92
CA MET A 218 11.68 -16.07 -18.38
C MET A 218 12.29 -14.73 -18.79
N LEU A 219 11.88 -13.62 -18.15
CA LEU A 219 12.47 -12.31 -18.42
C LEU A 219 13.94 -12.26 -18.02
N ASN A 220 14.31 -12.84 -16.89
CA ASN A 220 15.69 -12.91 -16.40
C ASN A 220 16.58 -13.80 -17.30
N ASP A 221 16.01 -14.81 -17.96
CA ASP A 221 16.69 -15.66 -18.93
C ASP A 221 16.73 -15.01 -20.32
N GLY A 222 17.35 -13.84 -20.42
CA GLY A 222 17.61 -13.13 -21.68
C GLY A 222 16.41 -12.40 -22.27
N GLY A 223 15.42 -12.02 -21.46
CA GLY A 223 14.27 -11.24 -21.89
C GLY A 223 13.24 -12.05 -22.66
N LYS A 224 13.12 -13.34 -22.36
CA LYS A 224 12.08 -14.21 -22.94
C LYS A 224 10.71 -13.86 -22.39
N VAL A 225 9.69 -14.08 -23.18
CA VAL A 225 8.28 -13.89 -22.81
C VAL A 225 7.47 -15.10 -23.28
N ASP A 226 6.37 -15.38 -22.61
CA ASP A 226 5.34 -16.25 -23.16
C ASP A 226 4.52 -15.46 -24.18
N GLU A 227 4.57 -15.87 -25.46
CA GLU A 227 3.98 -15.12 -26.57
C GLU A 227 2.44 -15.12 -26.53
N ASP A 228 1.82 -16.21 -26.09
CA ASP A 228 0.37 -16.34 -26.03
C ASP A 228 -0.16 -15.45 -24.89
N ARG A 229 0.41 -15.58 -23.70
CA ARG A 229 0.06 -14.74 -22.53
C ARG A 229 0.30 -13.25 -22.80
N LEU A 230 1.43 -12.89 -23.44
CA LEU A 230 1.72 -11.50 -23.80
C LEU A 230 0.71 -10.95 -24.82
N THR A 231 0.23 -11.79 -25.73
CA THR A 231 -0.79 -11.43 -26.70
C THR A 231 -2.12 -11.14 -26.00
N ASP A 232 -2.54 -11.98 -25.06
CA ASP A 232 -3.77 -11.78 -24.30
C ASP A 232 -3.68 -10.54 -23.42
N PHE A 233 -2.55 -10.33 -22.74
CA PHE A 233 -2.28 -9.09 -22.02
C PHE A 233 -2.31 -7.85 -22.92
N ALA A 234 -1.69 -7.90 -24.10
CA ALA A 234 -1.71 -6.79 -25.06
C ALA A 234 -3.13 -6.50 -25.58
N ASN A 235 -3.94 -7.52 -25.81
CA ASN A 235 -5.35 -7.37 -26.17
C ASN A 235 -6.15 -6.67 -25.06
N PHE A 236 -5.90 -7.03 -23.80
CA PHE A 236 -6.52 -6.39 -22.66
C PHE A 236 -6.10 -4.91 -22.53
N VAL A 237 -4.82 -4.59 -22.70
CA VAL A 237 -4.36 -3.18 -22.75
C VAL A 237 -5.02 -2.43 -23.91
N GLY A 238 -5.18 -3.09 -25.07
CA GLY A 238 -5.93 -2.57 -26.21
C GLY A 238 -7.39 -2.23 -25.85
N LEU A 239 -8.04 -3.09 -25.05
CA LEU A 239 -9.40 -2.86 -24.56
C LEU A 239 -9.45 -1.64 -23.62
N LEU A 240 -8.51 -1.52 -22.68
CA LEU A 240 -8.40 -0.34 -21.82
C LEU A 240 -8.24 0.94 -22.63
N ASN A 241 -7.36 0.94 -23.63
CA ASN A 241 -7.15 2.08 -24.54
C ASN A 241 -8.44 2.48 -25.28
N GLN A 242 -9.18 1.49 -25.80
CA GLN A 242 -10.39 1.72 -26.59
C GLN A 242 -11.48 2.43 -25.80
N TYR A 243 -11.63 2.11 -24.51
CA TYR A 243 -12.72 2.59 -23.67
C TYR A 243 -12.30 3.66 -22.67
N SER A 244 -11.05 4.11 -22.75
CA SER A 244 -10.51 5.17 -21.88
C SER A 244 -10.85 6.57 -22.38
N ASP A 245 -10.70 7.52 -21.47
CA ASP A 245 -10.73 8.95 -21.80
C ASP A 245 -9.49 9.31 -22.64
N PRO A 246 -9.66 9.78 -23.90
CA PRO A 246 -8.54 10.15 -24.76
C PRO A 246 -7.60 11.20 -24.13
N ALA A 247 -8.09 12.06 -23.24
CA ALA A 247 -7.26 13.05 -22.56
C ALA A 247 -6.24 12.38 -21.63
N LEU A 248 -6.63 11.29 -20.93
CA LEU A 248 -5.73 10.55 -20.05
C LEU A 248 -4.65 9.76 -20.80
N LEU A 249 -4.94 9.33 -22.03
CA LEU A 249 -3.98 8.56 -22.83
C LEU A 249 -2.80 9.41 -23.31
N VAL A 250 -2.98 10.72 -23.44
CA VAL A 250 -1.99 11.62 -24.04
C VAL A 250 -1.22 12.45 -23.01
N SER A 251 -1.94 12.97 -22.01
CA SER A 251 -1.39 13.95 -21.06
C SER A 251 -2.04 13.86 -19.67
N GLY A 252 -2.63 12.72 -19.33
CA GLY A 252 -3.28 12.54 -18.04
C GLY A 252 -2.30 12.55 -16.89
N THR A 253 -2.75 13.10 -15.74
CA THR A 253 -2.05 13.02 -14.47
C THR A 253 -2.80 12.06 -13.53
N TYR A 254 -2.13 11.59 -12.49
CA TYR A 254 -2.75 10.80 -11.43
C TYR A 254 -3.94 11.56 -10.81
N ASP A 255 -3.73 12.81 -10.40
CA ASP A 255 -4.77 13.63 -9.76
C ASP A 255 -6.02 13.77 -10.65
N GLN A 256 -5.82 14.02 -11.96
CA GLN A 256 -6.94 14.13 -12.90
C GLN A 256 -7.67 12.80 -13.08
N GLN A 257 -6.96 11.68 -13.14
CA GLN A 257 -7.54 10.35 -13.24
C GLN A 257 -8.42 10.04 -12.03
N ILE A 258 -7.91 10.28 -10.81
CA ILE A 258 -8.63 9.95 -9.59
C ILE A 258 -9.77 10.95 -9.34
N LEU A 259 -9.58 12.24 -9.55
CA LEU A 259 -10.65 13.24 -9.44
C LEU A 259 -11.84 12.90 -10.34
N ASN A 260 -11.59 12.47 -11.58
CA ASN A 260 -12.67 12.10 -12.49
C ASN A 260 -13.38 10.81 -12.03
N PHE A 261 -12.64 9.84 -11.50
CA PHE A 261 -13.26 8.64 -10.90
C PHE A 261 -14.07 9.00 -9.64
N SER A 262 -13.51 9.80 -8.74
CA SER A 262 -14.17 10.31 -7.52
C SER A 262 -15.45 11.08 -7.85
N SER A 263 -15.45 11.81 -8.97
CA SER A 263 -16.62 12.55 -9.48
C SER A 263 -17.66 11.65 -10.21
N GLY A 264 -17.47 10.32 -10.25
CA GLY A 264 -18.37 9.40 -10.93
C GLY A 264 -18.36 9.52 -12.46
N LYS A 265 -17.25 9.98 -13.07
CA LYS A 265 -17.10 10.14 -14.52
C LYS A 265 -16.59 8.90 -15.24
N TYR A 266 -16.09 7.93 -14.51
CA TYR A 266 -15.65 6.61 -14.99
C TYR A 266 -16.34 5.51 -14.21
N ALA A 267 -16.65 4.39 -14.87
CA ALA A 267 -17.14 3.19 -14.22
C ALA A 267 -15.99 2.41 -13.57
N PHE A 268 -14.83 2.43 -14.20
CA PHE A 268 -13.62 1.76 -13.75
C PHE A 268 -12.41 2.71 -13.77
N VAL A 269 -11.39 2.38 -12.99
CA VAL A 269 -10.09 3.05 -13.03
C VAL A 269 -8.96 2.05 -12.82
N THR A 270 -7.87 2.19 -13.59
CA THR A 270 -6.66 1.35 -13.48
C THR A 270 -5.75 1.89 -12.41
N GLN A 271 -5.98 1.51 -11.17
CA GLN A 271 -5.18 1.92 -10.01
C GLN A 271 -5.22 0.81 -8.94
N GLY A 272 -5.00 1.14 -7.70
CA GLY A 272 -5.03 0.21 -6.59
C GLY A 272 -5.75 0.77 -5.36
N SER A 273 -5.65 0.06 -4.26
CA SER A 273 -6.35 0.37 -3.02
C SER A 273 -6.03 1.75 -2.42
N TRP A 274 -4.87 2.33 -2.77
CA TRP A 274 -4.45 3.68 -2.33
C TRP A 274 -5.38 4.81 -2.75
N ILE A 275 -6.17 4.66 -3.84
CA ILE A 275 -7.11 5.69 -4.29
C ILE A 275 -8.15 6.05 -3.25
N GLY A 276 -8.46 5.12 -2.34
CA GLY A 276 -9.41 5.36 -1.25
C GLY A 276 -9.00 6.52 -0.34
N ALA A 277 -7.71 6.68 -0.06
CA ALA A 277 -7.20 7.79 0.71
C ALA A 277 -7.34 9.12 -0.04
N THR A 278 -7.04 9.17 -1.34
CA THR A 278 -7.25 10.35 -2.20
C THR A 278 -8.73 10.72 -2.28
N MET A 279 -9.61 9.75 -2.54
CA MET A 279 -11.06 9.95 -2.66
C MET A 279 -11.71 10.50 -1.39
N THR A 280 -11.22 10.07 -0.21
CA THR A 280 -11.74 10.53 1.09
C THR A 280 -10.98 11.71 1.68
N GLY A 281 -9.85 12.09 1.08
CA GLY A 281 -9.00 13.22 1.42
C GLY A 281 -9.16 14.38 0.43
N ASP A 282 -8.25 14.48 -0.52
CA ASP A 282 -8.17 15.60 -1.46
C ASP A 282 -9.42 15.73 -2.37
N ASP A 283 -10.01 14.60 -2.77
CA ASP A 283 -11.19 14.53 -3.63
C ASP A 283 -12.53 14.39 -2.86
N ALA A 284 -12.51 14.55 -1.53
CA ALA A 284 -13.67 14.23 -0.68
C ALA A 284 -14.95 14.99 -1.07
N ASP A 285 -14.84 16.25 -1.48
CA ASP A 285 -16.00 17.03 -1.91
C ASP A 285 -16.59 16.48 -3.22
N ALA A 286 -15.75 16.16 -4.21
CA ALA A 286 -16.17 15.58 -5.49
C ALA A 286 -16.80 14.18 -5.29
N TYR A 287 -16.20 13.36 -4.44
CA TYR A 287 -16.72 12.03 -4.09
C TYR A 287 -18.07 12.11 -3.39
N LYS A 288 -18.22 13.06 -2.47
CA LYS A 288 -19.49 13.33 -1.79
C LYS A 288 -20.57 13.82 -2.75
N GLU A 289 -20.23 14.74 -3.66
CA GLU A 289 -21.18 15.21 -4.70
C GLU A 289 -21.62 14.10 -5.64
N ALA A 290 -20.75 13.12 -5.91
CA ALA A 290 -21.05 11.92 -6.68
C ALA A 290 -21.87 10.87 -5.89
N GLY A 291 -22.18 11.12 -4.59
CA GLY A 291 -23.05 10.28 -3.77
C GLY A 291 -22.32 9.32 -2.82
N ASN A 292 -21.00 9.41 -2.65
CA ASN A 292 -20.17 8.48 -1.86
C ASN A 292 -20.45 7.02 -2.26
N PHE A 293 -20.39 6.74 -3.55
CA PHE A 293 -20.66 5.40 -4.08
C PHE A 293 -19.71 4.34 -3.49
N GLU A 294 -20.16 3.11 -3.43
CA GLU A 294 -19.32 1.99 -3.02
C GLU A 294 -18.25 1.70 -4.08
N VAL A 295 -16.99 1.57 -3.64
CA VAL A 295 -15.86 1.21 -4.48
C VAL A 295 -15.49 -0.24 -4.20
N GLY A 296 -15.38 -1.03 -5.25
CA GLY A 296 -14.82 -2.36 -5.20
C GLY A 296 -13.67 -2.49 -6.19
N MET A 297 -13.08 -3.67 -6.29
CA MET A 297 -11.99 -3.97 -7.19
C MET A 297 -12.16 -5.35 -7.81
N ILE A 298 -11.82 -5.48 -9.10
CA ILE A 298 -11.71 -6.76 -9.81
C ILE A 298 -10.28 -6.93 -10.32
N PRO A 299 -9.84 -8.17 -10.59
CA PRO A 299 -8.52 -8.42 -11.17
C PRO A 299 -8.42 -7.86 -12.60
N TYR A 300 -7.19 -7.66 -13.06
CA TYR A 300 -6.91 -7.49 -14.49
C TYR A 300 -7.00 -8.87 -15.18
N ALA A 301 -8.23 -9.37 -15.37
CA ALA A 301 -8.48 -10.69 -15.90
C ALA A 301 -8.30 -10.72 -17.43
N PHE A 302 -7.03 -10.65 -17.90
CA PHE A 302 -6.68 -10.70 -19.31
C PHE A 302 -6.64 -12.13 -19.88
N GLU A 303 -6.66 -13.14 -19.01
CA GLU A 303 -6.86 -14.56 -19.34
C GLU A 303 -8.04 -15.10 -18.52
N ASP A 304 -8.65 -16.19 -19.01
CA ASP A 304 -9.70 -16.89 -18.29
C ASP A 304 -9.13 -17.54 -17.01
N GLY A 305 -9.86 -17.39 -15.91
CA GLY A 305 -9.50 -17.98 -14.62
C GLY A 305 -8.63 -17.07 -13.75
N ILE A 306 -8.28 -15.87 -14.19
CA ILE A 306 -7.70 -14.86 -13.31
C ILE A 306 -8.82 -14.27 -12.44
N ASP A 307 -8.95 -14.78 -11.23
CA ASP A 307 -9.99 -14.41 -10.25
C ASP A 307 -9.43 -13.81 -8.96
N THR A 308 -8.11 -13.66 -8.87
CA THR A 308 -7.40 -13.09 -7.72
C THR A 308 -6.81 -11.72 -8.03
N ILE A 309 -6.76 -10.86 -7.02
CA ILE A 309 -6.19 -9.51 -7.11
C ILE A 309 -4.78 -9.56 -6.53
N LEU A 310 -3.81 -8.98 -7.24
CA LEU A 310 -2.44 -8.88 -6.74
C LEU A 310 -2.38 -7.98 -5.51
N THR A 311 -1.74 -8.47 -4.46
CA THR A 311 -1.46 -7.70 -3.24
C THR A 311 0.01 -7.78 -2.89
N ASN A 312 0.59 -6.65 -2.51
CA ASN A 312 1.99 -6.57 -2.09
C ASN A 312 2.21 -5.48 -1.04
N SER A 313 3.38 -5.54 -0.42
CA SER A 313 3.97 -4.38 0.26
C SER A 313 4.77 -3.60 -0.76
N PRO A 314 4.35 -2.37 -1.14
CA PRO A 314 5.00 -1.62 -2.22
C PRO A 314 6.32 -1.01 -1.79
N SER A 315 6.53 -0.86 -0.48
CA SER A 315 7.73 -0.32 0.12
C SER A 315 7.79 -0.63 1.62
N TRP A 316 8.97 -0.45 2.16
CA TRP A 316 9.29 -0.73 3.56
C TRP A 316 10.01 0.44 4.19
N TRP A 317 9.85 0.63 5.48
CA TRP A 317 10.68 1.52 6.26
C TRP A 317 11.90 0.78 6.81
N SER A 318 13.07 1.37 6.63
CA SER A 318 14.34 0.87 7.17
C SER A 318 14.84 1.80 8.27
N VAL A 319 15.53 1.26 9.26
CA VAL A 319 16.19 2.01 10.32
C VAL A 319 17.66 2.24 9.94
N TYR A 320 18.11 3.50 10.01
CA TYR A 320 19.49 3.89 9.76
C TYR A 320 20.38 3.54 10.96
N LYS A 321 21.45 2.79 10.76
CA LYS A 321 22.28 2.26 11.85
C LYS A 321 23.02 3.32 12.68
N ASP A 322 23.32 4.49 12.08
CA ASP A 322 23.99 5.59 12.77
C ASP A 322 23.00 6.68 13.25
N GLY A 323 21.69 6.41 13.17
CA GLY A 323 20.60 7.22 13.71
C GLY A 323 20.23 6.87 15.15
N ASN A 324 19.10 7.37 15.62
CA ASN A 324 18.54 7.01 16.92
C ASN A 324 17.80 5.66 16.85
N VAL A 325 18.57 4.57 16.77
CA VAL A 325 18.08 3.20 16.52
C VAL A 325 17.05 2.78 17.56
N GLU A 326 17.34 2.95 18.86
CA GLU A 326 16.44 2.52 19.94
C GLU A 326 15.07 3.20 19.85
N ALA A 327 15.04 4.50 19.60
CA ALA A 327 13.78 5.23 19.47
C ALA A 327 13.04 4.90 18.15
N ALA A 328 13.78 4.65 17.07
CA ALA A 328 13.22 4.24 15.78
C ALA A 328 12.55 2.87 15.88
N GLU A 329 13.21 1.87 16.45
CA GLU A 329 12.66 0.53 16.68
C GLU A 329 11.46 0.56 17.62
N ALA A 330 11.51 1.35 18.69
CA ALA A 330 10.41 1.52 19.62
C ALA A 330 9.16 2.13 18.93
N PHE A 331 9.35 3.08 18.02
CA PHE A 331 8.24 3.65 17.24
C PHE A 331 7.64 2.61 16.27
N LEU A 332 8.47 1.86 15.55
CA LEU A 332 7.99 0.81 14.65
C LEU A 332 7.22 -0.29 15.41
N GLN A 333 7.73 -0.71 16.57
CA GLN A 333 7.03 -1.67 17.43
C GLN A 333 5.71 -1.12 17.96
N TRP A 334 5.66 0.16 18.36
CA TRP A 334 4.42 0.81 18.82
C TRP A 334 3.33 0.83 17.73
N LEU A 335 3.70 1.01 16.46
CA LEU A 335 2.74 1.00 15.34
C LEU A 335 2.03 -0.36 15.16
N THR A 336 2.55 -1.44 15.74
CA THR A 336 1.97 -2.79 15.67
C THR A 336 1.16 -3.16 16.90
N THR A 337 1.09 -2.29 17.89
CA THR A 337 0.29 -2.51 19.11
C THR A 337 -1.15 -2.00 18.94
N ASP A 338 -2.13 -2.74 19.51
CA ASP A 338 -3.57 -2.40 19.51
C ASP A 338 -3.89 -1.17 20.39
#